data_37f060a81f4a59ca4584cd18f40ebb02
#
_entry.id   37f060a81f4a59ca4584cd18f40ebb02
#
_cell.length_a   1.000
_cell.length_b   1.000
_cell.length_c   1.000
_cell.angle_alpha   90.00
_cell.angle_beta   90.00
_cell.angle_gamma   90.00
#
_symmetry.space_group_name_H-M   'P 1'
#
loop_
_entity.id
_entity.type
_entity.pdbx_description
1 polymer ?
#
loop_
_entity_poly.entity_id
_entity_poly.type
_entity_poly.pdbx_seq_one_letter_code
_entity_poly.pdbx_strand_id
1 'polypeptide(L)'
;MEAARASALRRGVQLEILTIAWMLIEACVAVGAGIVARSVLLTAFGIDSVVELLSGIVLFRLLTGRSGETAATRISAVLLILLCAYVLLFSIAGLIFRIEPESSLAGIAVSAIAIVAMPVLAHRKRRVNAVLQSPALRADIAESISCAYLAGMTLVGLVVSMLTGLWWIQYLAALGLLAWLVPEAREALLESSPSGGSAADL
;
A
#
# COMPACT_ATOMS: atom_id res chain seq x y z
N MET A 1 18.68 28.60 6.94
CA MET A 1 17.48 27.90 6.44
C MET A 1 17.84 26.89 5.36
N GLU A 2 18.65 27.19 4.38
CA GLU A 2 19.06 26.29 3.29
C GLU A 2 19.76 25.00 3.77
N ALA A 3 20.68 25.08 4.72
CA ALA A 3 21.35 23.88 5.27
C ALA A 3 20.39 22.92 5.95
N ALA A 4 19.37 23.42 6.66
CA ALA A 4 18.34 22.59 7.28
C ALA A 4 17.46 21.91 6.21
N ARG A 5 17.10 22.62 5.14
CA ARG A 5 16.32 22.07 4.02
C ARG A 5 17.11 21.00 3.25
N ALA A 6 18.40 21.25 2.99
CA ALA A 6 19.27 20.27 2.34
C ALA A 6 19.45 18.99 3.18
N SER A 7 19.60 19.13 4.51
CA SER A 7 19.67 17.96 5.40
C SER A 7 18.35 17.18 5.46
N ALA A 8 17.21 17.88 5.49
CA ALA A 8 15.89 17.28 5.45
C ALA A 8 15.66 16.51 4.14
N LEU A 9 16.07 17.07 2.99
CA LEU A 9 15.97 16.42 1.69
C LEU A 9 16.78 15.12 1.65
N ARG A 10 18.03 15.13 2.12
CA ARG A 10 18.85 13.91 2.20
C ARG A 10 18.19 12.82 3.07
N ARG A 11 17.64 13.20 4.22
CA ARG A 11 16.92 12.28 5.09
C ARG A 11 15.64 11.75 4.43
N GLY A 12 14.91 12.60 3.70
CA GLY A 12 13.74 12.20 2.91
C GLY A 12 14.09 11.12 1.89
N VAL A 13 15.14 11.36 1.09
CA VAL A 13 15.65 10.38 0.11
C VAL A 13 16.08 9.07 0.77
N GLN A 14 16.75 9.10 1.92
CA GLN A 14 17.14 7.88 2.64
C GLN A 14 15.95 7.09 3.16
N LEU A 15 14.93 7.77 3.71
CA LEU A 15 13.71 7.13 4.17
C LEU A 15 12.95 6.51 3.00
N GLU A 16 12.95 7.18 1.84
CA GLU A 16 12.28 6.68 0.64
C GLU A 16 12.96 5.43 0.08
N ILE A 17 14.30 5.39 0.03
CA ILE A 17 15.03 4.17 -0.34
C ILE A 17 14.70 3.02 0.62
N LEU A 18 14.59 3.29 1.92
CA LEU A 18 14.24 2.27 2.91
C LEU A 18 12.81 1.78 2.71
N THR A 19 11.86 2.69 2.42
CA THR A 19 10.46 2.32 2.11
C THR A 19 10.39 1.47 0.86
N ILE A 20 11.03 1.87 -0.23
CA ILE A 20 11.09 1.12 -1.49
C ILE A 20 11.66 -0.29 -1.28
N ALA A 21 12.77 -0.39 -0.53
CA ALA A 21 13.37 -1.69 -0.24
C ALA A 21 12.45 -2.59 0.59
N TRP A 22 11.77 -2.02 1.59
CA TRP A 22 10.79 -2.74 2.40
C TRP A 22 9.58 -3.20 1.57
N MET A 23 8.99 -2.29 0.78
CA MET A 23 7.84 -2.59 -0.09
C MET A 23 8.15 -3.70 -1.09
N LEU A 24 9.36 -3.73 -1.65
CA LEU A 24 9.78 -4.79 -2.54
C LEU A 24 9.80 -6.16 -1.84
N ILE A 25 10.35 -6.22 -0.63
CA ILE A 25 10.40 -7.46 0.17
C ILE A 25 8.97 -7.88 0.54
N GLU A 26 8.16 -6.95 1.02
CA GLU A 26 6.78 -7.17 1.44
C GLU A 26 5.93 -7.69 0.27
N ALA A 27 5.98 -7.03 -0.89
CA ALA A 27 5.29 -7.46 -2.09
C ALA A 27 5.68 -8.88 -2.53
N CYS A 28 6.99 -9.16 -2.61
CA CYS A 28 7.46 -10.49 -3.00
C CYS A 28 7.01 -11.59 -2.03
N VAL A 29 7.13 -11.34 -0.71
CA VAL A 29 6.74 -12.33 0.31
C VAL A 29 5.22 -12.49 0.36
N ALA A 30 4.46 -11.40 0.40
CA ALA A 30 3.01 -11.45 0.53
C ALA A 30 2.33 -12.04 -0.72
N VAL A 31 2.74 -11.63 -1.93
CA VAL A 31 2.21 -12.20 -3.18
C VAL A 31 2.59 -13.68 -3.29
N GLY A 32 3.88 -14.00 -3.10
CA GLY A 32 4.34 -15.39 -3.19
C GLY A 32 3.66 -16.31 -2.19
N ALA A 33 3.61 -15.91 -0.92
CA ALA A 33 2.94 -16.67 0.14
C ALA A 33 1.42 -16.72 -0.06
N GLY A 34 0.82 -15.64 -0.57
CA GLY A 34 -0.61 -15.58 -0.86
C GLY A 34 -1.04 -16.54 -1.97
N ILE A 35 -0.26 -16.63 -3.04
CA ILE A 35 -0.50 -17.58 -4.14
C ILE A 35 -0.38 -19.03 -3.64
N VAL A 36 0.70 -19.33 -2.91
CA VAL A 36 0.93 -20.68 -2.35
C VAL A 36 -0.19 -21.09 -1.38
N ALA A 37 -0.59 -20.17 -0.49
CA ALA A 37 -1.66 -20.40 0.48
C ALA A 37 -3.06 -20.26 -0.10
N ARG A 38 -3.23 -19.93 -1.38
CA ARG A 38 -4.53 -19.63 -2.02
C ARG A 38 -5.32 -18.56 -1.26
N SER A 39 -4.62 -17.63 -0.60
CA SER A 39 -5.21 -16.57 0.20
C SER A 39 -5.39 -15.30 -0.62
N VAL A 40 -6.64 -14.97 -0.95
CA VAL A 40 -7.01 -13.72 -1.63
C VAL A 40 -6.61 -12.53 -0.77
N LEU A 41 -6.81 -12.62 0.54
CA LEU A 41 -6.46 -11.58 1.50
C LEU A 41 -4.96 -11.23 1.47
N LEU A 42 -4.11 -12.25 1.56
CA LEU A 42 -2.65 -12.07 1.58
C LEU A 42 -2.11 -11.62 0.21
N THR A 43 -2.69 -12.15 -0.88
CA THR A 43 -2.32 -11.72 -2.23
C THR A 43 -2.72 -10.27 -2.48
N ALA A 44 -3.91 -9.85 -2.03
CA ALA A 44 -4.38 -8.47 -2.14
C ALA A 44 -3.45 -7.51 -1.39
N PHE A 45 -3.06 -7.84 -0.16
CA PHE A 45 -2.09 -7.07 0.61
C PHE A 45 -0.74 -6.93 -0.12
N GLY A 46 -0.24 -8.02 -0.72
CA GLY A 46 0.99 -7.95 -1.50
C GLY A 46 0.89 -7.14 -2.80
N ILE A 47 -0.25 -7.16 -3.49
CA ILE A 47 -0.48 -6.33 -4.68
C ILE A 47 -0.55 -4.84 -4.28
N ASP A 48 -1.19 -4.53 -3.16
CA ASP A 48 -1.22 -3.17 -2.61
C ASP A 48 0.20 -2.65 -2.34
N SER A 49 1.07 -3.49 -1.75
CA SER A 49 2.50 -3.16 -1.57
C SER A 49 3.23 -2.88 -2.91
N VAL A 50 2.80 -3.48 -4.04
CA VAL A 50 3.31 -3.13 -5.38
C VAL A 50 2.86 -1.73 -5.79
N VAL A 51 1.61 -1.37 -5.51
CA VAL A 51 1.07 -0.02 -5.82
C VAL A 51 1.86 1.04 -5.05
N GLU A 52 2.05 0.84 -3.73
CA GLU A 52 2.85 1.74 -2.89
C GLU A 52 4.32 1.81 -3.33
N LEU A 53 4.90 0.69 -3.76
CA LEU A 53 6.26 0.67 -4.32
C LEU A 53 6.40 1.59 -5.54
N LEU A 54 5.40 1.59 -6.43
CA LEU A 54 5.38 2.47 -7.60
C LEU A 54 5.26 3.94 -7.20
N SER A 55 4.39 4.25 -6.25
CA SER A 55 4.21 5.58 -5.67
C SER A 55 5.52 6.09 -5.03
N GLY A 56 6.17 5.25 -4.23
CA GLY A 56 7.46 5.55 -3.62
C GLY A 56 8.59 5.80 -4.63
N ILE A 57 8.63 5.05 -5.74
CA ILE A 57 9.58 5.31 -6.83
C ILE A 57 9.35 6.68 -7.46
N VAL A 58 8.10 7.09 -7.63
CA VAL A 58 7.75 8.43 -8.16
C VAL A 58 8.21 9.52 -7.19
N LEU A 59 7.90 9.38 -5.91
CA LEU A 59 8.34 10.32 -4.89
C LEU A 59 9.87 10.41 -4.82
N PHE A 60 10.56 9.29 -4.89
CA PHE A 60 12.03 9.26 -4.95
C PHE A 60 12.58 10.06 -6.14
N ARG A 61 11.97 9.90 -7.33
CA ARG A 61 12.33 10.67 -8.53
C ARG A 61 12.09 12.16 -8.34
N LEU A 62 10.96 12.53 -7.74
CA LEU A 62 10.63 13.91 -7.44
C LEU A 62 11.64 14.54 -6.46
N LEU A 63 11.95 13.85 -5.36
CA LEU A 63 12.93 14.32 -4.37
C LEU A 63 14.35 14.45 -4.93
N THR A 64 14.68 13.68 -5.98
CA THR A 64 15.99 13.74 -6.67
C THR A 64 16.01 14.67 -7.88
N GLY A 65 14.93 15.44 -8.13
CA GLY A 65 14.85 16.43 -9.21
C GLY A 65 14.63 15.81 -10.60
N ARG A 66 14.17 14.58 -10.69
CA ARG A 66 13.82 13.90 -11.94
C ARG A 66 12.30 13.88 -12.12
N SER A 67 11.79 14.55 -13.14
CA SER A 67 10.36 14.61 -13.44
C SER A 67 9.85 13.34 -14.12
N GLY A 68 8.61 12.91 -13.79
CA GLY A 68 7.98 11.74 -14.39
C GLY A 68 6.65 11.35 -13.70
N GLU A 69 5.95 12.33 -13.13
CA GLU A 69 4.84 12.16 -12.18
C GLU A 69 3.57 11.57 -12.82
N THR A 70 3.17 12.01 -14.02
CA THR A 70 1.84 11.70 -14.59
C THR A 70 1.62 10.26 -15.03
N ALA A 71 2.65 9.58 -15.53
CA ALA A 71 2.50 8.18 -15.98
C ALA A 71 2.36 7.23 -14.79
N ALA A 72 3.10 7.47 -13.70
CA ALA A 72 3.06 6.62 -12.53
C ALA A 72 1.75 6.77 -11.75
N THR A 73 1.21 7.98 -11.60
CA THR A 73 -0.11 8.21 -10.98
C THR A 73 -1.22 7.45 -11.71
N ARG A 74 -1.19 7.45 -13.06
CA ARG A 74 -2.16 6.67 -13.85
C ARG A 74 -2.00 5.17 -13.66
N ILE A 75 -0.77 4.66 -13.61
CA ILE A 75 -0.51 3.23 -13.38
C ILE A 75 -1.00 2.82 -12.00
N SER A 76 -0.70 3.58 -10.95
CA SER A 76 -1.18 3.32 -9.60
C SER A 76 -2.72 3.31 -9.52
N ALA A 77 -3.40 4.29 -10.14
CA ALA A 77 -4.86 4.33 -10.20
C ALA A 77 -5.46 3.08 -10.87
N VAL A 78 -4.90 2.65 -12.01
CA VAL A 78 -5.35 1.44 -12.72
C VAL A 78 -5.11 0.20 -11.86
N LEU A 79 -3.96 0.08 -11.20
CA LEU A 79 -3.64 -1.06 -10.35
C LEU A 79 -4.56 -1.14 -9.12
N LEU A 80 -4.91 0.00 -8.50
CA LEU A 80 -5.89 0.04 -7.39
C LEU A 80 -7.27 -0.43 -7.82
N ILE A 81 -7.73 -0.04 -9.01
CA ILE A 81 -9.03 -0.51 -9.55
C ILE A 81 -8.97 -2.02 -9.81
N LEU A 82 -7.90 -2.50 -10.44
CA LEU A 82 -7.72 -3.93 -10.69
C LEU A 82 -7.62 -4.72 -9.37
N LEU A 83 -6.99 -4.15 -8.34
CA LEU A 83 -6.93 -4.72 -6.99
C LEU A 83 -8.32 -4.81 -6.37
N CYS A 84 -9.13 -3.74 -6.43
CA CYS A 84 -10.52 -3.79 -5.96
C CYS A 84 -11.34 -4.86 -6.68
N ALA A 85 -11.22 -4.94 -8.01
CA ALA A 85 -11.90 -5.97 -8.81
C ALA A 85 -11.41 -7.38 -8.45
N TYR A 86 -10.10 -7.58 -8.30
CA TYR A 86 -9.51 -8.84 -7.85
C TYR A 86 -10.08 -9.27 -6.50
N VAL A 87 -10.03 -8.40 -5.49
CA VAL A 87 -10.53 -8.70 -4.13
C VAL A 87 -12.00 -9.06 -4.17
N LEU A 88 -12.83 -8.28 -4.88
CA LEU A 88 -14.26 -8.53 -4.96
C LEU A 88 -14.58 -9.87 -5.64
N LEU A 89 -14.06 -10.07 -6.85
CA LEU A 89 -14.37 -11.24 -7.67
C LEU A 89 -13.85 -12.55 -7.04
N PHE A 90 -12.59 -12.54 -6.59
CA PHE A 90 -11.99 -13.75 -6.04
C PHE A 90 -12.46 -14.07 -4.62
N SER A 91 -12.85 -13.07 -3.82
CA SER A 91 -13.46 -13.34 -2.51
C SER A 91 -14.86 -13.93 -2.66
N ILE A 92 -15.70 -13.41 -3.56
CA ILE A 92 -17.02 -13.96 -3.83
C ILE A 92 -16.90 -15.36 -4.43
N ALA A 93 -16.03 -15.57 -5.41
CA ALA A 93 -15.78 -16.88 -6.00
C ALA A 93 -15.28 -17.89 -4.95
N GLY A 94 -14.32 -17.48 -4.11
CA GLY A 94 -13.79 -18.33 -3.05
C GLY A 94 -14.85 -18.78 -2.04
N LEU A 95 -15.78 -17.89 -1.68
CA LEU A 95 -16.91 -18.22 -0.81
C LEU A 95 -17.91 -19.17 -1.49
N ILE A 96 -18.24 -18.93 -2.76
CA ILE A 96 -19.20 -19.76 -3.52
C ILE A 96 -18.62 -21.16 -3.77
N PHE A 97 -17.39 -21.26 -4.26
CA PHE A 97 -16.73 -22.52 -4.59
C PHE A 97 -16.06 -23.20 -3.38
N ARG A 98 -16.17 -22.61 -2.19
CA ARG A 98 -15.58 -23.12 -0.94
C ARG A 98 -14.09 -23.43 -1.07
N ILE A 99 -13.35 -22.52 -1.66
CA ILE A 99 -11.89 -22.62 -1.76
C ILE A 99 -11.32 -22.32 -0.38
N GLU A 100 -10.71 -23.30 0.26
CA GLU A 100 -10.13 -23.13 1.60
C GLU A 100 -8.70 -22.62 1.47
N PRO A 101 -8.42 -21.37 1.94
CA PRO A 101 -7.06 -20.86 1.98
C PRO A 101 -6.27 -21.54 3.09
N GLU A 102 -5.01 -21.83 2.81
CA GLU A 102 -4.10 -22.43 3.77
C GLU A 102 -3.51 -21.39 4.74
N SER A 103 -3.02 -21.82 5.89
CA SER A 103 -2.30 -20.96 6.83
C SER A 103 -0.94 -20.57 6.28
N SER A 104 -0.56 -19.30 6.42
CA SER A 104 0.73 -18.80 5.95
C SER A 104 1.50 -18.12 7.09
N LEU A 105 2.50 -18.82 7.64
CA LEU A 105 3.39 -18.21 8.65
C LEU A 105 4.21 -17.05 8.06
N ALA A 106 4.62 -17.14 6.78
CA ALA A 106 5.31 -16.05 6.10
C ALA A 106 4.40 -14.82 5.96
N GLY A 107 3.12 -15.04 5.62
CA GLY A 107 2.11 -13.97 5.56
C GLY A 107 1.89 -13.32 6.92
N ILE A 108 1.76 -14.10 7.99
CA ILE A 108 1.62 -13.59 9.36
C ILE A 108 2.87 -12.77 9.75
N ALA A 109 4.07 -13.28 9.47
CA ALA A 109 5.31 -12.61 9.83
C ALA A 109 5.46 -11.26 9.09
N VAL A 110 5.25 -11.23 7.76
CA VAL A 110 5.39 -9.99 6.97
C VAL A 110 4.35 -8.95 7.38
N SER A 111 3.09 -9.34 7.60
CA SER A 111 2.04 -8.43 8.07
C SER A 111 2.32 -7.90 9.47
N ALA A 112 2.82 -8.73 10.38
CA ALA A 112 3.19 -8.30 11.74
C ALA A 112 4.36 -7.29 11.73
N ILE A 113 5.34 -7.47 10.84
CA ILE A 113 6.43 -6.51 10.68
C ILE A 113 5.90 -5.21 10.06
N ALA A 114 5.05 -5.26 9.03
CA ALA A 114 4.48 -4.10 8.36
C ALA A 114 3.69 -3.20 9.32
N ILE A 115 2.86 -3.78 10.21
CA ILE A 115 2.11 -3.03 11.24
C ILE A 115 3.01 -2.15 12.12
N VAL A 116 4.26 -2.53 12.32
CA VAL A 116 5.21 -1.76 13.13
C VAL A 116 6.08 -0.87 12.24
N ALA A 117 6.58 -1.41 11.12
CA ALA A 117 7.51 -0.72 10.24
C ALA A 117 6.87 0.51 9.57
N MET A 118 5.64 0.38 9.05
CA MET A 118 4.99 1.44 8.31
C MET A 118 4.64 2.69 9.16
N PRO A 119 4.05 2.58 10.36
CA PRO A 119 3.85 3.74 11.22
C PRO A 119 5.16 4.41 11.66
N VAL A 120 6.22 3.62 11.89
CA VAL A 120 7.55 4.16 12.23
C VAL A 120 8.12 4.96 11.06
N LEU A 121 8.02 4.45 9.83
CA LEU A 121 8.44 5.16 8.62
C LEU A 121 7.60 6.43 8.41
N ALA A 122 6.28 6.34 8.49
CA ALA A 122 5.37 7.47 8.40
C ALA A 122 5.69 8.56 9.43
N HIS A 123 5.96 8.19 10.67
CA HIS A 123 6.35 9.14 11.72
C HIS A 123 7.67 9.85 11.40
N ARG A 124 8.67 9.13 10.90
CA ARG A 124 9.95 9.72 10.49
C ARG A 124 9.79 10.64 9.27
N LYS A 125 9.00 10.24 8.27
CA LYS A 125 8.64 11.04 7.09
C LYS A 125 7.91 12.33 7.50
N ARG A 126 6.98 12.28 8.47
CA ARG A 126 6.29 13.47 9.01
C ARG A 126 7.27 14.50 9.56
N ARG A 127 8.31 14.09 10.30
CA ARG A 127 9.34 15.00 10.81
C ARG A 127 10.13 15.69 9.69
N VAL A 128 10.44 14.97 8.62
CA VAL A 128 11.09 15.50 7.42
C VAL A 128 10.17 16.47 6.71
N ASN A 129 8.89 16.12 6.55
CA ASN A 129 7.91 16.95 5.86
C ASN A 129 7.55 18.24 6.63
N ALA A 130 7.75 18.27 7.94
CA ALA A 130 7.62 19.52 8.71
C ALA A 130 8.58 20.62 8.21
N VAL A 131 9.73 20.23 7.63
CA VAL A 131 10.72 21.16 7.06
C VAL A 131 10.51 21.37 5.55
N LEU A 132 10.21 20.29 4.80
CA LEU A 132 10.11 20.32 3.34
C LEU A 132 8.79 20.91 2.85
N GLN A 133 7.69 20.74 3.60
CA GLN A 133 6.33 21.16 3.25
C GLN A 133 5.86 20.61 1.89
N SER A 134 6.29 19.37 1.53
CA SER A 134 5.98 18.74 0.25
C SER A 134 4.60 18.06 0.28
N PRO A 135 3.67 18.40 -0.65
CA PRO A 135 2.39 17.71 -0.79
C PRO A 135 2.57 16.23 -1.14
N ALA A 136 3.50 15.90 -2.05
CA ALA A 136 3.79 14.53 -2.46
C ALA A 136 4.28 13.67 -1.27
N LEU A 137 5.18 14.20 -0.42
CA LEU A 137 5.61 13.49 0.79
C LEU A 137 4.47 13.35 1.81
N ARG A 138 3.48 14.25 1.80
CA ARG A 138 2.27 14.12 2.64
C ARG A 138 1.39 12.98 2.16
N ALA A 139 1.19 12.84 0.85
CA ALA A 139 0.44 11.73 0.26
C ALA A 139 1.09 10.37 0.59
N ASP A 140 2.40 10.24 0.39
CA ASP A 140 3.17 9.04 0.71
C ASP A 140 3.12 8.66 2.21
N ILE A 141 3.08 9.65 3.12
CA ILE A 141 2.84 9.40 4.55
C ILE A 141 1.44 8.81 4.79
N ALA A 142 0.43 9.27 4.06
CA ALA A 142 -0.92 8.73 4.16
C ALA A 142 -0.97 7.29 3.63
N GLU A 143 -0.35 7.00 2.49
CA GLU A 143 -0.20 5.64 1.93
C GLU A 143 0.47 4.70 2.94
N SER A 144 1.57 5.12 3.59
CA SER A 144 2.25 4.31 4.61
C SER A 144 1.34 3.97 5.82
N ILE A 145 0.38 4.84 6.16
CA ILE A 145 -0.60 4.56 7.23
C ILE A 145 -1.68 3.60 6.72
N SER A 146 -2.11 3.76 5.48
CA SER A 146 -3.05 2.85 4.80
C SER A 146 -2.50 1.42 4.78
N CYS A 147 -1.24 1.25 4.39
CA CYS A 147 -0.55 -0.04 4.40
C CYS A 147 -0.53 -0.67 5.79
N ALA A 148 -0.26 0.10 6.84
CA ALA A 148 -0.31 -0.42 8.21
C ALA A 148 -1.71 -0.92 8.58
N TYR A 149 -2.77 -0.25 8.14
CA TYR A 149 -4.15 -0.69 8.32
C TYR A 149 -4.44 -2.00 7.57
N LEU A 150 -4.06 -2.07 6.30
CA LEU A 150 -4.25 -3.27 5.48
C LEU A 150 -3.45 -4.46 6.04
N ALA A 151 -2.22 -4.22 6.50
CA ALA A 151 -1.41 -5.21 7.21
C ALA A 151 -2.11 -5.72 8.47
N GLY A 152 -2.73 -4.82 9.24
CA GLY A 152 -3.52 -5.17 10.43
C GLY A 152 -4.71 -6.06 10.11
N MET A 153 -5.49 -5.70 9.12
CA MET A 153 -6.64 -6.50 8.65
C MET A 153 -6.18 -7.88 8.14
N THR A 154 -5.08 -7.92 7.39
CA THR A 154 -4.51 -9.16 6.87
C THR A 154 -4.01 -10.04 8.02
N LEU A 155 -3.27 -9.49 8.97
CA LEU A 155 -2.78 -10.23 10.13
C LEU A 155 -3.94 -10.82 10.95
N VAL A 156 -4.96 -10.02 11.25
CA VAL A 156 -6.14 -10.48 12.00
C VAL A 156 -6.86 -11.59 11.22
N GLY A 157 -7.12 -11.40 9.92
CA GLY A 157 -7.77 -12.40 9.09
C GLY A 157 -7.01 -13.73 9.03
N LEU A 158 -5.69 -13.69 8.86
CA LEU A 158 -4.84 -14.89 8.84
C LEU A 158 -4.79 -15.59 10.20
N VAL A 159 -4.56 -14.84 11.30
CA VAL A 159 -4.44 -15.41 12.65
C VAL A 159 -5.78 -15.99 13.11
N VAL A 160 -6.88 -15.27 12.93
CA VAL A 160 -8.21 -15.75 13.33
C VAL A 160 -8.58 -17.00 12.53
N SER A 161 -8.37 -17.00 11.21
CA SER A 161 -8.60 -18.18 10.37
C SER A 161 -7.77 -19.39 10.84
N MET A 162 -6.49 -19.16 11.16
CA MET A 162 -5.60 -20.22 11.66
C MET A 162 -6.04 -20.79 13.01
N LEU A 163 -6.46 -19.93 13.94
CA LEU A 163 -6.84 -20.35 15.30
C LEU A 163 -8.21 -21.01 15.37
N THR A 164 -9.16 -20.55 14.54
CA THR A 164 -10.56 -21.03 14.57
C THR A 164 -10.84 -22.12 13.56
N GLY A 165 -9.99 -22.31 12.56
CA GLY A 165 -10.24 -23.18 11.41
C GLY A 165 -11.33 -22.67 10.46
N LEU A 166 -11.83 -21.46 10.66
CA LEU A 166 -12.90 -20.86 9.85
C LEU A 166 -12.29 -20.20 8.60
N TRP A 167 -12.18 -20.96 7.54
CA TRP A 167 -11.56 -20.55 6.28
C TRP A 167 -12.20 -19.30 5.64
N TRP A 168 -13.52 -19.12 5.79
CA TRP A 168 -14.26 -18.01 5.21
C TRP A 168 -13.92 -16.64 5.82
N ILE A 169 -13.32 -16.61 7.01
CA ILE A 169 -12.91 -15.34 7.67
C ILE A 169 -11.91 -14.56 6.83
N GLN A 170 -11.00 -15.24 6.13
CA GLN A 170 -10.03 -14.55 5.26
C GLN A 170 -10.72 -13.81 4.11
N TYR A 171 -11.81 -14.36 3.55
CA TYR A 171 -12.59 -13.69 2.51
C TYR A 171 -13.37 -12.49 3.05
N LEU A 172 -13.95 -12.60 4.26
CA LEU A 172 -14.59 -11.45 4.89
C LEU A 172 -13.60 -10.33 5.23
N ALA A 173 -12.42 -10.69 5.72
CA ALA A 173 -11.36 -9.72 5.95
C ALA A 173 -10.90 -9.08 4.63
N ALA A 174 -10.75 -9.86 3.55
CA ALA A 174 -10.42 -9.33 2.22
C ALA A 174 -11.51 -8.38 1.70
N LEU A 175 -12.78 -8.73 1.82
CA LEU A 175 -13.89 -7.82 1.48
C LEU A 175 -13.89 -6.56 2.36
N GLY A 176 -13.49 -6.67 3.62
CA GLY A 176 -13.31 -5.54 4.53
C GLY A 176 -12.25 -4.54 4.05
N LEU A 177 -11.21 -5.00 3.32
CA LEU A 177 -10.22 -4.11 2.70
C LEU A 177 -10.85 -3.15 1.69
N LEU A 178 -11.93 -3.55 1.01
CA LEU A 178 -12.61 -2.71 0.02
C LEU A 178 -13.16 -1.42 0.63
N ALA A 179 -13.50 -1.42 1.92
CA ALA A 179 -13.96 -0.20 2.60
C ALA A 179 -12.90 0.91 2.59
N TRP A 180 -11.63 0.52 2.52
CA TRP A 180 -10.47 1.42 2.41
C TRP A 180 -10.01 1.61 0.96
N LEU A 181 -9.82 0.53 0.22
CA LEU A 181 -9.29 0.54 -1.15
C LEU A 181 -10.19 1.28 -2.15
N VAL A 182 -11.52 1.21 -2.01
CA VAL A 182 -12.44 1.87 -2.94
C VAL A 182 -12.37 3.41 -2.88
N PRO A 183 -12.39 4.08 -1.72
CA PRO A 183 -12.12 5.50 -1.62
C PRO A 183 -10.77 5.90 -2.21
N GLU A 184 -9.70 5.16 -1.91
CA GLU A 184 -8.34 5.41 -2.40
C GLU A 184 -8.24 5.28 -3.93
N ALA A 185 -8.85 4.24 -4.51
CA ALA A 185 -8.94 4.07 -5.96
C ALA A 185 -9.71 5.23 -6.64
N ARG A 186 -10.76 5.76 -5.99
CA ARG A 186 -11.52 6.91 -6.50
C ARG A 186 -10.68 8.19 -6.48
N GLU A 187 -9.94 8.45 -5.41
CA GLU A 187 -9.04 9.62 -5.31
C GLU A 187 -7.97 9.55 -6.38
N ALA A 188 -7.29 8.41 -6.52
CA ALA A 188 -6.27 8.19 -7.55
C ALA A 188 -6.82 8.41 -8.98
N LEU A 189 -8.07 8.00 -9.25
CA LEU A 189 -8.72 8.26 -10.53
C LEU A 189 -8.97 9.75 -10.79
N LEU A 190 -9.43 10.48 -9.79
CA LEU A 190 -9.70 11.92 -9.89
C LEU A 190 -8.42 12.71 -10.17
N GLU A 191 -7.33 12.36 -9.48
CA GLU A 191 -6.01 12.95 -9.67
C GLU A 191 -5.40 12.62 -11.04
N SER A 192 -5.68 11.43 -11.58
CA SER A 192 -5.20 11.01 -12.90
C SER A 192 -5.96 11.63 -14.08
N SER A 193 -7.10 12.29 -13.82
CA SER A 193 -7.95 12.90 -14.87
C SER A 193 -7.41 14.25 -15.34
N PRO A 194 -7.37 14.54 -16.66
CA PRO A 194 -6.81 15.78 -17.21
C PRO A 194 -7.53 17.07 -16.78
N SER A 195 -8.68 16.98 -16.13
CA SER A 195 -9.52 18.11 -15.71
C SER A 195 -9.21 18.69 -14.34
N GLY A 196 -8.31 18.07 -13.56
CA GLY A 196 -7.94 18.55 -12.21
C GLY A 196 -6.96 19.73 -12.18
N GLY A 197 -6.32 20.07 -13.30
CA GLY A 197 -5.27 21.10 -13.38
C GLY A 197 -5.73 22.55 -13.64
N SER A 198 -7.03 22.81 -13.80
CA SER A 198 -7.52 24.14 -14.26
C SER A 198 -8.31 24.96 -13.22
N ALA A 199 -8.41 24.52 -11.97
CA ALA A 199 -9.19 25.24 -10.96
C ALA A 199 -8.36 25.98 -9.89
N ALA A 200 -7.02 25.97 -10.00
CA ALA A 200 -6.12 26.62 -9.04
C ALA A 200 -5.38 27.84 -9.59
N ASP A 201 -5.62 28.25 -10.85
CA ASP A 201 -5.02 29.43 -11.48
C ASP A 201 -6.07 30.48 -11.91
N LEU A 202 -6.98 30.86 -11.02
CA LEU A 202 -7.77 32.10 -11.16
C LEU A 202 -7.85 32.84 -9.83
#